data_24aeb9639b4651f56e728761cc7f7600
#
_entry.id   24aeb9639b4651f56e728761cc7f7600
#
_cell.length_a   1.000
_cell.length_b   1.000
_cell.length_c   1.000
_cell.angle_alpha   90.00
_cell.angle_beta   90.00
_cell.angle_gamma   90.00
#
_symmetry.space_group_name_H-M   'P 1'
#
loop_
_entity.id
_entity.type
_entity.pdbx_description
1 polymer ?
#
loop_
_entity_poly.entity_id
_entity_poly.type
_entity_poly.pdbx_seq_one_letter_code
_entity_poly.pdbx_strand_id
1 'polypeptide(L)'
;MTMSSKAADYSSFWALGDLAVFKQMMKAFSPSLRYFACSIVGNEAEAEEVVADVFIKIWQQRAQVTPPDNVQYYLFKAVKNTALNYLKQNGRRQTHLAAWEVEVSHHHAQNPEDILINKEQLDHIQAAIQSLPPRCRQIFILVKEEGFSYEQAATLLDLSKATVNVQMTIALKKIWAALGPTLKYSYS
;
A
#
# COMPACT_ATOMS: atom_id res chain seq x y z
N MET A 1 -4.41 -10.55 -13.22
CA MET A 1 -5.46 -9.75 -13.91
C MET A 1 -5.53 -8.42 -13.21
N THR A 2 -5.06 -7.37 -13.87
CA THR A 2 -5.12 -6.00 -13.36
C THR A 2 -6.58 -5.57 -13.36
N MET A 3 -7.19 -5.49 -12.18
CA MET A 3 -8.44 -4.74 -12.04
C MET A 3 -8.10 -3.27 -12.30
N SER A 4 -8.31 -2.88 -13.56
CA SER A 4 -8.46 -1.46 -13.90
C SER A 4 -9.59 -0.95 -13.01
N SER A 5 -9.24 -0.30 -11.92
CA SER A 5 -10.18 0.48 -11.13
C SER A 5 -10.85 1.43 -12.11
N LYS A 6 -12.08 1.11 -12.54
CA LYS A 6 -12.98 2.10 -13.13
C LYS A 6 -12.87 3.30 -12.19
N ALA A 7 -12.37 4.41 -12.70
CA ALA A 7 -12.21 5.64 -11.93
C ALA A 7 -13.60 5.99 -11.38
N ALA A 8 -13.85 5.56 -10.15
CA ALA A 8 -15.07 5.97 -9.46
C ALA A 8 -14.96 7.49 -9.34
N ASP A 9 -16.01 8.16 -9.75
CA ASP A 9 -16.07 9.61 -9.68
C ASP A 9 -16.31 10.03 -8.23
N TYR A 10 -15.26 10.52 -7.58
CA TYR A 10 -15.33 11.04 -6.21
C TYR A 10 -15.54 12.57 -6.18
N SER A 11 -15.86 13.20 -7.33
CA SER A 11 -15.98 14.66 -7.44
C SER A 11 -17.08 15.23 -6.53
N SER A 12 -18.20 14.54 -6.39
CA SER A 12 -19.31 14.96 -5.53
C SER A 12 -18.94 15.01 -4.05
N PHE A 13 -17.99 14.19 -3.61
CA PHE A 13 -17.45 14.30 -2.25
C PHE A 13 -16.74 15.65 -2.04
N TRP A 14 -15.87 16.03 -2.98
CA TRP A 14 -15.12 17.29 -2.86
C TRP A 14 -15.99 18.52 -3.04
N ALA A 15 -16.95 18.46 -3.97
CA ALA A 15 -17.82 19.59 -4.28
C ALA A 15 -18.94 19.81 -3.26
N LEU A 16 -19.57 18.71 -2.79
CA LEU A 16 -20.82 18.77 -2.00
C LEU A 16 -20.68 18.15 -0.60
N GLY A 17 -19.56 17.50 -0.29
CA GLY A 17 -19.39 16.76 0.96
C GLY A 17 -20.23 15.50 1.02
N ASP A 18 -20.45 14.83 -0.12
CA ASP A 18 -21.29 13.64 -0.19
C ASP A 18 -20.74 12.51 0.68
N LEU A 19 -21.44 12.20 1.76
CA LEU A 19 -21.07 11.18 2.72
C LEU A 19 -21.12 9.77 2.13
N ALA A 20 -22.02 9.49 1.19
CA ALA A 20 -22.12 8.17 0.58
C ALA A 20 -20.90 7.90 -0.31
N VAL A 21 -20.50 8.88 -1.09
CA VAL A 21 -19.29 8.83 -1.92
C VAL A 21 -18.04 8.74 -1.06
N PHE A 22 -17.98 9.47 0.05
CA PHE A 22 -16.86 9.37 1.00
C PHE A 22 -16.75 7.95 1.60
N LYS A 23 -17.87 7.34 2.03
CA LYS A 23 -17.88 5.96 2.52
C LYS A 23 -17.44 4.96 1.46
N GLN A 24 -17.84 5.15 0.19
CA GLN A 24 -17.37 4.31 -0.91
C GLN A 24 -15.85 4.45 -1.10
N MET A 25 -15.32 5.66 -1.06
CA MET A 25 -13.87 5.92 -1.14
C MET A 25 -13.13 5.23 0.03
N MET A 26 -13.60 5.39 1.25
CA MET A 26 -13.03 4.70 2.42
C MET A 26 -13.04 3.18 2.23
N LYS A 27 -14.17 2.60 1.83
CA LYS A 27 -14.29 1.15 1.61
C LYS A 27 -13.33 0.65 0.52
N ALA A 28 -13.19 1.41 -0.56
CA ALA A 28 -12.35 1.03 -1.71
C ALA A 28 -10.84 1.08 -1.36
N PHE A 29 -10.40 2.08 -0.61
CA PHE A 29 -8.97 2.32 -0.42
C PHE A 29 -8.42 1.88 0.94
N SER A 30 -9.25 1.78 2.01
CA SER A 30 -8.74 1.45 3.35
C SER A 30 -7.88 0.19 3.43
N PRO A 31 -8.20 -0.93 2.78
CA PRO A 31 -7.36 -2.13 2.86
C PRO A 31 -5.95 -1.89 2.32
N SER A 32 -5.82 -1.36 1.12
CA SER A 32 -4.54 -1.04 0.48
C SER A 32 -3.75 0.01 1.26
N LEU A 33 -4.42 1.05 1.73
CA LEU A 33 -3.78 2.11 2.51
C LEU A 33 -3.26 1.60 3.85
N ARG A 34 -3.99 0.72 4.55
CA ARG A 34 -3.52 0.09 5.80
C ARG A 34 -2.30 -0.78 5.54
N TYR A 35 -2.34 -1.60 4.49
CA TYR A 35 -1.22 -2.44 4.11
C TYR A 35 0.03 -1.62 3.82
N PHE A 36 -0.12 -0.53 3.05
CA PHE A 36 0.97 0.41 2.78
C PHE A 36 1.45 1.13 4.04
N ALA A 37 0.55 1.64 4.88
CA ALA A 37 0.90 2.27 6.15
C ALA A 37 1.67 1.31 7.06
N CYS A 38 1.22 0.05 7.17
CA CYS A 38 1.89 -1.00 7.95
C CYS A 38 3.33 -1.24 7.46
N SER A 39 3.58 -1.15 6.15
CA SER A 39 4.94 -1.23 5.61
C SER A 39 5.84 -0.06 6.05
N ILE A 40 5.29 1.02 6.60
CA ILE A 40 6.00 2.20 7.10
C ILE A 40 6.12 2.19 8.61
N VAL A 41 5.00 2.01 9.34
CA VAL A 41 4.96 2.09 10.81
C VAL A 41 5.31 0.78 11.51
N GLY A 42 5.04 -0.38 10.85
CA GLY A 42 5.40 -1.71 11.31
C GLY A 42 4.44 -2.37 12.27
N ASN A 43 3.34 -1.75 12.50
CA ASN A 43 2.32 -2.26 13.39
C ASN A 43 0.95 -2.04 12.76
N GLU A 44 0.09 -3.06 12.78
CA GLU A 44 -1.21 -3.00 12.14
C GLU A 44 -2.16 -2.00 12.82
N ALA A 45 -2.17 -1.96 14.15
CA ALA A 45 -2.99 -1.01 14.90
C ALA A 45 -2.55 0.44 14.65
N GLU A 46 -1.25 0.70 14.62
CA GLU A 46 -0.71 2.03 14.27
C GLU A 46 -1.03 2.41 12.80
N ALA A 47 -1.00 1.44 11.89
CA ALA A 47 -1.37 1.65 10.50
C ALA A 47 -2.85 2.00 10.34
N GLU A 48 -3.73 1.35 11.10
CA GLU A 48 -5.16 1.66 11.12
C GLU A 48 -5.42 3.08 11.65
N GLU A 49 -4.75 3.48 12.74
CA GLU A 49 -4.81 4.84 13.29
C GLU A 49 -4.36 5.88 12.27
N VAL A 50 -3.22 5.65 11.61
CA VAL A 50 -2.71 6.53 10.54
C VAL A 50 -3.72 6.70 9.42
N VAL A 51 -4.35 5.63 8.96
CA VAL A 51 -5.34 5.68 7.87
C VAL A 51 -6.61 6.39 8.33
N ALA A 52 -7.09 6.14 9.55
CA ALA A 52 -8.22 6.84 10.12
C ALA A 52 -7.97 8.35 10.19
N ASP A 53 -6.81 8.76 10.69
CA ASP A 53 -6.39 10.17 10.75
C ASP A 53 -6.38 10.84 9.37
N VAL A 54 -5.91 10.13 8.35
CA VAL A 54 -5.91 10.64 6.97
C VAL A 54 -7.34 10.90 6.51
N PHE A 55 -8.26 9.96 6.68
CA PHE A 55 -9.64 10.14 6.26
C PHE A 55 -10.35 11.24 7.05
N ILE A 56 -10.10 11.36 8.36
CA ILE A 56 -10.63 12.46 9.20
C ILE A 56 -10.14 13.81 8.65
N LYS A 57 -8.86 13.97 8.38
CA LYS A 57 -8.28 15.21 7.83
C LYS A 57 -8.86 15.55 6.47
N ILE A 58 -8.99 14.56 5.58
CA ILE A 58 -9.60 14.75 4.26
C ILE A 58 -11.05 15.23 4.39
N TRP A 59 -11.83 14.62 5.28
CA TRP A 59 -13.20 15.06 5.55
C TRP A 59 -13.26 16.51 6.04
N GLN A 60 -12.42 16.84 7.02
CA GLN A 60 -12.38 18.19 7.61
C GLN A 60 -11.96 19.28 6.63
N GLN A 61 -11.01 18.96 5.75
CA GLN A 61 -10.40 19.92 4.81
C GLN A 61 -11.02 19.90 3.42
N ARG A 62 -12.04 19.08 3.16
CA ARG A 62 -12.60 18.85 1.82
C ARG A 62 -13.00 20.12 1.07
N ALA A 63 -13.54 21.10 1.78
CA ALA A 63 -13.99 22.36 1.19
C ALA A 63 -12.83 23.34 0.85
N GLN A 64 -11.63 23.07 1.38
CA GLN A 64 -10.45 23.93 1.22
C GLN A 64 -9.44 23.35 0.22
N VAL A 65 -9.61 22.07 -0.15
CA VAL A 65 -8.70 21.36 -1.04
C VAL A 65 -9.31 21.23 -2.42
N THR A 66 -8.57 21.64 -3.44
CA THR A 66 -8.94 21.37 -4.83
C THR A 66 -9.02 19.87 -5.05
N PRO A 67 -10.09 19.35 -5.68
CA PRO A 67 -10.20 17.92 -5.99
C PRO A 67 -8.94 17.42 -6.69
N PRO A 68 -8.32 16.33 -6.20
CA PRO A 68 -7.12 15.82 -6.84
C PRO A 68 -7.45 15.10 -8.15
N ASP A 69 -6.64 15.30 -9.18
CA ASP A 69 -6.78 14.59 -10.46
C ASP A 69 -6.66 13.06 -10.30
N ASN A 70 -5.84 12.63 -9.35
CA ASN A 70 -5.67 11.23 -9.00
C ASN A 70 -5.86 11.02 -7.49
N VAL A 71 -7.07 10.60 -7.12
CA VAL A 71 -7.46 10.36 -5.73
C VAL A 71 -6.60 9.28 -5.08
N GLN A 72 -6.30 8.18 -5.78
CA GLN A 72 -5.44 7.12 -5.26
C GLN A 72 -4.05 7.66 -4.89
N TYR A 73 -3.40 8.36 -5.81
CA TYR A 73 -2.08 8.95 -5.54
C TYR A 73 -2.11 9.94 -4.37
N TYR A 74 -3.14 10.76 -4.29
CA TYR A 74 -3.34 11.71 -3.19
C TYR A 74 -3.44 10.99 -1.84
N LEU A 75 -4.25 9.93 -1.76
CA LEU A 75 -4.44 9.15 -0.54
C LEU A 75 -3.13 8.48 -0.09
N PHE A 76 -2.41 7.83 -1.00
CA PHE A 76 -1.14 7.17 -0.68
C PHE A 76 -0.08 8.18 -0.21
N LYS A 77 -0.02 9.36 -0.83
CA LYS A 77 0.86 10.45 -0.40
C LYS A 77 0.48 10.98 0.99
N ALA A 78 -0.80 11.14 1.28
CA ALA A 78 -1.29 11.57 2.59
C ALA A 78 -0.94 10.54 3.68
N VAL A 79 -1.17 9.25 3.40
CA VAL A 79 -0.81 8.15 4.32
C VAL A 79 0.69 8.11 4.58
N LYS A 80 1.54 8.17 3.54
CA LYS A 80 3.01 8.23 3.72
C LYS A 80 3.40 9.36 4.67
N ASN A 81 2.90 10.56 4.41
CA ASN A 81 3.29 11.74 5.19
C ASN A 81 2.81 11.62 6.65
N THR A 82 1.57 11.13 6.86
CA THR A 82 1.03 10.94 8.22
C THR A 82 1.81 9.85 8.96
N ALA A 83 2.12 8.72 8.33
CA ALA A 83 2.91 7.64 8.90
C ALA A 83 4.33 8.08 9.30
N LEU A 84 5.00 8.86 8.45
CA LEU A 84 6.32 9.40 8.76
C LEU A 84 6.28 10.40 9.92
N ASN A 85 5.23 11.23 10.00
CA ASN A 85 5.04 12.15 11.13
C ASN A 85 4.76 11.39 12.42
N TYR A 86 3.94 10.33 12.36
CA TYR A 86 3.66 9.43 13.48
C TYR A 86 4.96 8.84 14.05
N LEU A 87 5.81 8.26 13.20
CA LEU A 87 7.11 7.73 13.61
C LEU A 87 8.04 8.79 14.22
N LYS A 88 8.00 10.01 13.65
CA LYS A 88 8.81 11.12 14.19
C LYS A 88 8.36 11.54 15.59
N GLN A 89 7.05 11.64 15.82
CA GLN A 89 6.49 12.03 17.11
C GLN A 89 6.76 10.98 18.18
N ASN A 90 6.73 9.70 17.82
CA ASN A 90 6.98 8.60 18.74
C ASN A 90 8.47 8.29 18.95
N GLY A 91 9.39 9.13 18.45
CA GLY A 91 10.84 8.93 18.61
C GLY A 91 11.43 7.72 17.88
N ARG A 92 10.61 7.01 17.07
CA ARG A 92 10.96 5.72 16.44
C ARG A 92 11.65 5.84 15.08
N ARG A 93 11.90 7.06 14.60
CA ARG A 93 12.41 7.26 13.22
C ARG A 93 13.76 6.60 12.94
N GLN A 94 14.61 6.45 13.95
CA GLN A 94 15.94 5.85 13.79
C GLN A 94 15.97 4.33 13.94
N THR A 95 15.10 3.75 14.75
CA THR A 95 15.04 2.30 14.98
C THR A 95 14.38 1.54 13.85
N HIS A 96 13.40 2.13 13.16
CA HIS A 96 12.67 1.50 12.05
C HIS A 96 13.47 1.37 10.74
N LEU A 97 14.60 2.07 10.61
CA LEU A 97 15.49 1.90 9.46
C LEU A 97 16.48 0.72 9.65
N ALA A 98 16.68 0.27 10.88
CA ALA A 98 17.72 -0.69 11.23
C ALA A 98 17.22 -2.08 11.66
N ALA A 99 15.99 -2.22 12.14
CA ALA A 99 15.53 -3.46 12.73
C ALA A 99 14.05 -3.71 12.39
N TRP A 100 13.80 -4.55 11.38
CA TRP A 100 12.47 -4.98 11.09
C TRP A 100 12.39 -6.48 10.89
N GLU A 101 12.27 -7.19 11.98
CA GLU A 101 11.66 -8.50 12.07
C GLU A 101 10.39 -8.34 12.91
N VAL A 102 9.25 -8.12 12.29
CA VAL A 102 7.95 -8.19 12.95
C VAL A 102 7.04 -9.09 12.11
N GLU A 103 6.64 -10.16 12.73
CA GLU A 103 5.54 -11.00 12.27
C GLU A 103 4.27 -10.18 12.14
N VAL A 104 3.86 -9.89 10.92
CA VAL A 104 2.56 -9.28 10.64
C VAL A 104 1.61 -10.36 10.19
N SER A 105 0.69 -10.71 11.06
CA SER A 105 -0.42 -11.61 10.76
C SER A 105 -1.40 -10.90 9.82
N HIS A 106 -1.53 -11.35 8.59
CA HIS A 106 -2.40 -10.71 7.60
C HIS A 106 -3.77 -11.37 7.53
N HIS A 107 -4.77 -10.56 7.84
CA HIS A 107 -6.12 -10.84 7.37
C HIS A 107 -6.34 -10.03 6.08
N HIS A 108 -6.09 -10.69 4.94
CA HIS A 108 -6.58 -10.20 3.67
C HIS A 108 -8.09 -10.46 3.63
N ALA A 109 -8.90 -9.41 3.46
CA ALA A 109 -10.31 -9.57 3.17
C ALA A 109 -10.43 -10.22 1.79
N GLN A 110 -10.61 -11.54 1.76
CA GLN A 110 -10.78 -12.32 0.54
C GLN A 110 -12.15 -12.03 -0.07
N ASN A 111 -12.16 -11.65 -1.33
CA ASN A 111 -13.36 -11.71 -2.14
C ASN A 111 -13.57 -13.18 -2.54
N PRO A 112 -14.76 -13.81 -2.30
CA PRO A 112 -14.94 -15.26 -2.43
C PRO A 112 -14.92 -15.82 -3.86
N GLU A 113 -14.76 -15.02 -4.90
CA GLU A 113 -14.97 -15.41 -6.29
C GLU A 113 -13.70 -15.69 -7.12
N ASP A 114 -12.49 -15.53 -6.59
CA ASP A 114 -11.26 -15.83 -7.34
C ASP A 114 -10.64 -17.18 -6.91
N ILE A 115 -11.22 -18.27 -7.44
CA ILE A 115 -10.59 -19.42 -8.13
C ILE A 115 -9.22 -19.88 -7.58
N LEU A 116 -9.22 -21.07 -6.95
CA LEU A 116 -8.25 -22.21 -7.05
C LEU A 116 -6.76 -21.88 -7.38
N ILE A 117 -6.23 -20.75 -6.99
CA ILE A 117 -4.82 -20.64 -6.64
C ILE A 117 -4.73 -21.21 -5.23
N ASN A 118 -3.99 -22.31 -5.10
CA ASN A 118 -3.87 -23.04 -3.85
C ASN A 118 -3.59 -22.04 -2.72
N LYS A 119 -4.39 -22.03 -1.65
CA LYS A 119 -4.23 -21.10 -0.52
C LYS A 119 -2.78 -21.06 -0.02
N GLU A 120 -2.12 -22.21 -0.05
CA GLU A 120 -0.69 -22.35 0.26
C GLU A 120 0.22 -21.51 -0.65
N GLN A 121 -0.08 -21.41 -1.95
CA GLN A 121 0.72 -20.60 -2.87
C GLN A 121 0.55 -19.10 -2.60
N LEU A 122 -0.66 -18.66 -2.25
CA LEU A 122 -0.91 -17.28 -1.85
C LEU A 122 -0.19 -16.94 -0.55
N ASP A 123 -0.25 -17.83 0.44
CA ASP A 123 0.44 -17.65 1.71
C ASP A 123 1.96 -17.58 1.51
N HIS A 124 2.53 -18.39 0.63
CA HIS A 124 3.94 -18.33 0.27
C HIS A 124 4.33 -17.02 -0.44
N ILE A 125 3.48 -16.53 -1.36
CA ILE A 125 3.72 -15.24 -2.04
C ILE A 125 3.68 -14.09 -1.02
N GLN A 126 2.70 -14.10 -0.14
CA GLN A 126 2.57 -13.07 0.89
C GLN A 126 3.76 -13.09 1.86
N ALA A 127 4.16 -14.28 2.32
CA ALA A 127 5.34 -14.42 3.16
C ALA A 127 6.61 -13.91 2.46
N ALA A 128 6.78 -14.19 1.16
CA ALA A 128 7.90 -13.69 0.37
C ALA A 128 7.90 -12.15 0.27
N ILE A 129 6.73 -11.53 0.04
CA ILE A 129 6.61 -10.07 -0.01
C ILE A 129 6.94 -9.47 1.36
N GLN A 130 6.50 -10.12 2.44
CA GLN A 130 6.78 -9.65 3.79
C GLN A 130 8.23 -9.77 4.21
N SER A 131 8.94 -10.75 3.68
CA SER A 131 10.38 -10.90 3.90
C SER A 131 11.24 -9.85 3.19
N LEU A 132 10.62 -9.01 2.31
CA LEU A 132 11.33 -7.94 1.64
C LEU A 132 11.79 -6.86 2.63
N PRO A 133 12.99 -6.28 2.44
CA PRO A 133 13.39 -5.09 3.16
C PRO A 133 12.32 -3.98 3.04
N PRO A 134 12.10 -3.16 4.07
CA PRO A 134 11.00 -2.19 4.11
C PRO A 134 10.89 -1.32 2.86
N ARG A 135 12.00 -0.79 2.36
CA ARG A 135 12.03 0.03 1.12
C ARG A 135 11.63 -0.76 -0.13
N CYS A 136 12.14 -2.00 -0.28
CA CYS A 136 11.75 -2.86 -1.39
C CYS A 136 10.25 -3.18 -1.33
N ARG A 137 9.72 -3.45 -0.14
CA ARG A 137 8.31 -3.77 0.08
C ARG A 137 7.41 -2.59 -0.27
N GLN A 138 7.71 -1.38 0.21
CA GLN A 138 6.96 -0.17 -0.12
C GLN A 138 6.88 0.05 -1.64
N ILE A 139 8.01 -0.07 -2.32
CA ILE A 139 8.09 0.09 -3.78
C ILE A 139 7.30 -1.01 -4.48
N PHE A 140 7.41 -2.27 -4.03
CA PHE A 140 6.68 -3.40 -4.59
C PHE A 140 5.16 -3.21 -4.48
N ILE A 141 4.66 -2.83 -3.30
CA ILE A 141 3.24 -2.52 -3.07
C ILE A 141 2.78 -1.44 -4.06
N LEU A 142 3.46 -0.30 -4.13
CA LEU A 142 3.05 0.81 -4.98
C LEU A 142 3.03 0.42 -6.47
N VAL A 143 4.04 -0.29 -6.94
CA VAL A 143 4.20 -0.57 -8.38
C VAL A 143 3.39 -1.80 -8.81
N LYS A 144 3.39 -2.90 -8.04
CA LYS A 144 2.78 -4.16 -8.45
C LYS A 144 1.36 -4.35 -7.97
N GLU A 145 1.05 -3.91 -6.76
CA GLU A 145 -0.29 -4.07 -6.21
C GLU A 145 -1.18 -2.88 -6.57
N GLU A 146 -0.65 -1.66 -6.45
CA GLU A 146 -1.42 -0.43 -6.66
C GLU A 146 -1.30 0.15 -8.07
N GLY A 147 -0.42 -0.39 -8.91
CA GLY A 147 -0.30 -0.03 -10.32
C GLY A 147 0.35 1.32 -10.60
N PHE A 148 1.05 1.92 -9.62
CA PHE A 148 1.78 3.16 -9.85
C PHE A 148 2.95 2.96 -10.82
N SER A 149 3.19 3.95 -11.67
CA SER A 149 4.41 3.97 -12.48
C SER A 149 5.65 4.14 -11.60
N TYR A 150 6.82 3.76 -12.11
CA TYR A 150 8.09 3.95 -11.41
C TYR A 150 8.35 5.42 -11.07
N GLU A 151 7.88 6.35 -11.90
CA GLU A 151 7.99 7.80 -11.65
C GLU A 151 7.06 8.24 -10.52
N GLN A 152 5.82 7.76 -10.52
CA GLN A 152 4.87 8.06 -9.45
C GLN A 152 5.36 7.49 -8.12
N ALA A 153 5.84 6.25 -8.09
CA ALA A 153 6.40 5.65 -6.88
C ALA A 153 7.65 6.38 -6.38
N ALA A 154 8.53 6.80 -7.30
CA ALA A 154 9.72 7.60 -6.98
C ALA A 154 9.35 8.94 -6.34
N THR A 155 8.44 9.69 -6.97
CA THR A 155 7.95 10.98 -6.45
C THR A 155 7.23 10.80 -5.10
N LEU A 156 6.41 9.76 -4.96
CA LEU A 156 5.68 9.49 -3.72
C LEU A 156 6.63 9.17 -2.57
N LEU A 157 7.70 8.42 -2.82
CA LEU A 157 8.66 7.97 -1.80
C LEU A 157 9.87 8.90 -1.62
N ASP A 158 9.93 10.02 -2.33
CA ASP A 158 11.07 10.95 -2.38
C ASP A 158 12.38 10.23 -2.78
N LEU A 159 12.30 9.41 -3.84
CA LEU A 159 13.40 8.65 -4.41
C LEU A 159 13.67 9.01 -5.87
N SER A 160 14.83 8.61 -6.39
CA SER A 160 15.06 8.64 -7.84
C SER A 160 14.39 7.45 -8.53
N LYS A 161 13.98 7.62 -9.81
CA LYS A 161 13.46 6.53 -10.64
C LYS A 161 14.47 5.38 -10.75
N ALA A 162 15.77 5.70 -10.82
CA ALA A 162 16.84 4.71 -10.82
C ALA A 162 16.86 3.87 -9.55
N THR A 163 16.69 4.51 -8.37
CA THR A 163 16.57 3.81 -7.08
C THR A 163 15.36 2.88 -7.06
N VAL A 164 14.20 3.33 -7.54
CA VAL A 164 12.99 2.50 -7.64
C VAL A 164 13.23 1.28 -8.52
N ASN A 165 13.90 1.44 -9.67
CA ASN A 165 14.22 0.34 -10.58
C ASN A 165 15.12 -0.70 -9.92
N VAL A 166 16.19 -0.26 -9.24
CA VAL A 166 17.11 -1.15 -8.51
C VAL A 166 16.37 -1.91 -7.41
N GLN A 167 15.61 -1.22 -6.58
CA GLN A 167 14.86 -1.82 -5.47
C GLN A 167 13.80 -2.81 -5.99
N MET A 168 13.16 -2.50 -7.09
CA MET A 168 12.20 -3.39 -7.74
C MET A 168 12.85 -4.67 -8.25
N THR A 169 14.05 -4.55 -8.85
CA THR A 169 14.84 -5.70 -9.28
C THR A 169 15.22 -6.60 -8.11
N ILE A 170 15.61 -6.01 -6.97
CA ILE A 170 15.92 -6.75 -5.74
C ILE A 170 14.66 -7.45 -5.20
N ALA A 171 13.52 -6.75 -5.15
CA ALA A 171 12.25 -7.31 -4.70
C ALA A 171 11.86 -8.53 -5.52
N LEU A 172 11.85 -8.40 -6.84
CA LEU A 172 11.49 -9.50 -7.75
C LEU A 172 12.44 -10.70 -7.59
N LYS A 173 13.75 -10.47 -7.53
CA LYS A 173 14.72 -11.57 -7.31
C LYS A 173 14.46 -12.33 -6.01
N LYS A 174 14.15 -11.62 -4.91
CA LYS A 174 13.84 -12.25 -3.62
C LYS A 174 12.54 -13.04 -3.65
N ILE A 175 11.49 -12.49 -4.25
CA ILE A 175 10.21 -13.18 -4.42
C ILE A 175 10.38 -14.43 -5.28
N TRP A 176 11.08 -14.34 -6.43
CA TRP A 176 11.36 -15.49 -7.28
C TRP A 176 12.18 -16.57 -6.55
N ALA A 177 13.17 -16.18 -5.75
CA ALA A 177 13.96 -17.13 -4.96
C ALA A 177 13.11 -17.86 -3.91
N ALA A 178 12.15 -17.18 -3.30
CA ALA A 178 11.24 -17.77 -2.33
C ALA A 178 10.21 -18.72 -2.98
N LEU A 179 9.79 -18.42 -4.22
CA LEU A 179 8.78 -19.18 -4.95
C LEU A 179 9.35 -20.28 -5.85
N GLY A 180 10.66 -20.27 -6.10
CA GLY A 180 11.35 -21.08 -7.12
C GLY A 180 11.08 -22.60 -7.11
N PRO A 181 10.85 -23.28 -6.00
CA PRO A 181 10.46 -24.70 -6.00
C PRO A 181 8.99 -24.92 -6.39
N THR A 182 8.11 -23.98 -6.06
CA THR A 182 6.66 -24.15 -6.15
C THR A 182 6.10 -23.91 -7.56
N LEU A 183 6.77 -23.08 -8.37
CA LEU A 183 6.32 -22.77 -9.73
C LEU A 183 6.65 -23.84 -10.78
N LYS A 184 7.54 -24.80 -10.47
CA LYS A 184 7.88 -25.89 -11.38
C LYS A 184 6.73 -26.89 -11.61
N TYR A 185 5.71 -26.90 -10.79
CA TYR A 185 4.60 -27.84 -10.89
C TYR A 185 3.36 -27.32 -11.61
N SER A 186 3.35 -26.09 -12.09
CA SER A 186 2.17 -25.48 -12.71
C SER A 186 2.18 -25.45 -14.24
N TYR A 187 3.21 -26.04 -14.90
CA TYR A 187 3.35 -26.12 -16.35
C TYR A 187 3.69 -27.55 -16.82
N SER A 188 2.98 -28.54 -16.29
CA SER A 188 3.02 -29.91 -16.85
C SER A 188 1.62 -30.34 -17.21
#